data_584d1c55a0b7f33b7fb57c5556293b95
#
_entry.id   584d1c55a0b7f33b7fb57c5556293b95
#
_cell.length_a   1.000
_cell.length_b   1.000
_cell.length_c   1.000
_cell.angle_alpha   90.00
_cell.angle_beta   90.00
_cell.angle_gamma   90.00
#
_symmetry.space_group_name_H-M   'P 1'
#
loop_
_entity.id
_entity.type
_entity.pdbx_description
1 polymer ?
#
loop_
_entity_poly.entity_id
_entity_poly.type
_entity_poly.pdbx_seq_one_letter_code
_entity_poly.pdbx_strand_id
1 'polypeptide(L)'
;MSEASARIIIDKLLMESGWILPGSNSKVNVDAELTNESGRADYVLMDSKGFPLCIIEAKRGLKSPLDGKEQARGYADALNCRFVLLSNGIQHYQWDLEKGSPFVIDQFPTQSQLQLRQEKFNPSIDEDEDVSNDY
;
A
#
# COMPACT_ATOMS: atom_id res chain seq x y z
N MET A 1 -12.11 -18.57 5.79
CA MET A 1 -11.31 -17.59 6.58
C MET A 1 -12.07 -16.29 6.68
N SER A 2 -12.23 -15.77 7.89
CA SER A 2 -12.91 -14.49 8.10
C SER A 2 -12.00 -13.33 7.71
N GLU A 3 -12.57 -12.13 7.63
CA GLU A 3 -11.77 -10.96 7.37
C GLU A 3 -10.78 -10.71 8.52
N ALA A 4 -11.17 -10.97 9.76
CA ALA A 4 -10.29 -10.85 10.89
C ALA A 4 -9.11 -11.83 10.80
N SER A 5 -9.34 -13.05 10.33
CA SER A 5 -8.27 -14.01 10.13
C SER A 5 -7.35 -13.58 9.00
N ALA A 6 -7.90 -12.99 7.95
CA ALA A 6 -7.09 -12.46 6.86
C ALA A 6 -6.17 -11.34 7.37
N ARG A 7 -6.67 -10.49 8.26
CA ARG A 7 -5.85 -9.40 8.81
C ARG A 7 -4.69 -9.92 9.65
N ILE A 8 -4.88 -11.02 10.36
CA ILE A 8 -3.78 -11.61 11.14
C ILE A 8 -2.65 -12.03 10.20
N ILE A 9 -2.99 -12.63 9.07
CA ILE A 9 -2.00 -13.04 8.09
C ILE A 9 -1.35 -11.83 7.44
N ILE A 10 -2.15 -10.81 7.10
CA ILE A 10 -1.62 -9.59 6.50
C ILE A 10 -0.64 -8.91 7.46
N ASP A 11 -0.98 -8.83 8.74
CA ASP A 11 -0.08 -8.26 9.76
C ASP A 11 1.26 -8.98 9.75
N LYS A 12 1.24 -10.31 9.70
CA LYS A 12 2.46 -11.11 9.69
C LYS A 12 3.29 -10.82 8.43
N LEU A 13 2.63 -10.76 7.28
CA LEU A 13 3.32 -10.49 6.02
C LEU A 13 3.93 -9.10 5.99
N LEU A 14 3.25 -8.12 6.57
CA LEU A 14 3.78 -6.77 6.69
C LEU A 14 5.04 -6.77 7.56
N MET A 15 4.99 -7.43 8.70
CA MET A 15 6.15 -7.49 9.58
C MET A 15 7.33 -8.18 8.90
N GLU A 16 7.06 -9.23 8.12
CA GLU A 16 8.11 -9.92 7.39
C GLU A 16 8.76 -9.03 6.32
N SER A 17 8.03 -8.05 5.83
CA SER A 17 8.56 -7.11 4.84
C SER A 17 9.07 -5.82 5.48
N GLY A 18 9.21 -5.81 6.80
CA GLY A 18 9.87 -4.70 7.49
C GLY A 18 8.96 -3.57 7.94
N TRP A 19 7.65 -3.70 7.73
CA TRP A 19 6.72 -2.66 8.21
C TRP A 19 6.53 -2.77 9.71
N ILE A 20 6.34 -1.62 10.36
CA ILE A 20 6.23 -1.53 11.81
C ILE A 20 4.82 -1.14 12.18
N LEU A 21 4.09 -2.12 12.73
CA LEU A 21 2.67 -1.97 13.04
C LEU A 21 2.45 -1.23 14.36
N PRO A 22 1.25 -0.68 14.55
CA PRO A 22 0.88 -0.09 15.84
C PRO A 22 1.06 -1.10 16.99
N GLY A 23 1.44 -0.61 18.14
CA GLY A 23 1.70 -1.47 19.29
C GLY A 23 3.15 -1.86 19.44
N SER A 24 3.98 -1.54 18.46
CA SER A 24 5.42 -1.76 18.56
C SER A 24 6.08 -0.68 19.40
N ASN A 25 7.23 -1.00 19.98
CA ASN A 25 8.02 0.01 20.69
C ASN A 25 8.81 0.88 19.71
N SER A 26 8.85 0.53 18.44
CA SER A 26 9.55 1.31 17.42
C SER A 26 8.59 2.30 16.78
N LYS A 27 9.16 3.27 16.04
CA LYS A 27 8.33 4.21 15.30
C LYS A 27 7.52 3.48 14.24
N VAL A 28 6.19 3.57 14.34
CA VAL A 28 5.31 2.86 13.43
C VAL A 28 5.25 3.55 12.07
N ASN A 29 5.07 2.76 11.03
CA ASN A 29 4.86 3.29 9.68
C ASN A 29 3.63 2.67 9.03
N VAL A 30 2.72 2.14 9.83
CA VAL A 30 1.45 1.57 9.36
C VAL A 30 0.33 2.13 10.25
N ASP A 31 -0.67 2.73 9.64
CA ASP A 31 -1.91 3.07 10.32
C ASP A 31 -2.96 2.04 9.94
N ALA A 32 -3.73 1.60 10.90
CA ALA A 32 -4.78 0.62 10.66
C ALA A 32 -6.14 1.28 10.81
N GLU A 33 -7.06 0.91 9.93
CA GLU A 33 -8.45 1.36 9.99
C GLU A 33 -8.61 2.88 9.93
N LEU A 34 -7.80 3.52 9.07
CA LEU A 34 -7.92 4.96 8.91
C LEU A 34 -9.24 5.32 8.23
N THR A 35 -9.96 6.26 8.82
CA THR A 35 -11.27 6.70 8.33
C THR A 35 -11.14 8.06 7.66
N ASN A 36 -11.82 8.25 6.52
CA ASN A 36 -11.88 9.53 5.84
C ASN A 36 -13.24 9.66 5.16
N GLU A 37 -13.44 10.72 4.37
CA GLU A 37 -14.72 10.97 3.71
C GLU A 37 -15.12 9.88 2.73
N SER A 38 -14.16 9.17 2.19
CA SER A 38 -14.42 8.09 1.24
C SER A 38 -14.69 6.77 1.93
N GLY A 39 -14.59 6.72 3.26
CA GLY A 39 -14.78 5.50 4.02
C GLY A 39 -13.56 5.18 4.87
N ARG A 40 -13.29 3.88 5.05
CA ARG A 40 -12.24 3.42 5.94
C ARG A 40 -11.33 2.44 5.22
N ALA A 41 -10.06 2.78 5.12
CA ALA A 41 -9.05 1.86 4.63
C ALA A 41 -8.63 0.93 5.76
N ASP A 42 -8.36 -0.34 5.43
CA ASP A 42 -7.94 -1.29 6.45
C ASP A 42 -6.55 -0.99 6.97
N TYR A 43 -5.62 -0.62 6.09
CA TYR A 43 -4.27 -0.22 6.46
C TYR A 43 -3.80 0.91 5.57
N VAL A 44 -3.00 1.80 6.13
CA VAL A 44 -2.29 2.82 5.35
C VAL A 44 -0.81 2.67 5.67
N LEU A 45 -0.02 2.35 4.67
CA LEU A 45 1.43 2.25 4.79
C LEU A 45 2.03 3.60 4.46
N MET A 46 2.95 4.07 5.31
CA MET A 46 3.49 5.41 5.19
C MET A 46 4.94 5.37 4.70
N ASP A 47 5.34 6.43 4.02
CA ASP A 47 6.73 6.57 3.62
C ASP A 47 7.60 6.98 4.82
N SER A 48 8.89 7.16 4.58
CA SER A 48 9.82 7.46 5.66
C SER A 48 9.57 8.83 6.28
N LYS A 49 8.79 9.68 5.62
CA LYS A 49 8.45 11.00 6.14
C LYS A 49 7.08 11.02 6.83
N GLY A 50 6.38 9.88 6.83
CA GLY A 50 5.08 9.78 7.48
C GLY A 50 3.90 10.12 6.59
N PHE A 51 4.10 10.25 5.28
CA PHE A 51 3.00 10.49 4.36
C PHE A 51 2.45 9.18 3.81
N PRO A 52 1.15 9.12 3.51
CA PRO A 52 0.56 7.90 2.93
C PRO A 52 1.26 7.51 1.63
N LEU A 53 1.61 6.24 1.52
CA LEU A 53 2.32 5.70 0.37
C LEU A 53 1.49 4.61 -0.32
N CYS A 54 0.82 3.79 0.47
CA CYS A 54 0.11 2.63 -0.03
C CYS A 54 -1.05 2.32 0.91
N ILE A 55 -2.18 1.92 0.36
CA ILE A 55 -3.27 1.41 1.20
C ILE A 55 -3.44 -0.08 0.98
N ILE A 56 -4.00 -0.77 1.98
CA ILE A 56 -4.34 -2.18 1.85
C ILE A 56 -5.82 -2.33 2.12
N GLU A 57 -6.48 -3.07 1.25
CA GLU A 57 -7.87 -3.47 1.43
C GLU A 57 -7.90 -4.98 1.66
N ALA A 58 -8.45 -5.40 2.79
CA ALA A 58 -8.52 -6.81 3.17
C ALA A 58 -9.92 -7.35 2.91
N LYS A 59 -10.00 -8.56 2.37
CA LYS A 59 -11.25 -9.27 2.17
C LYS A 59 -11.13 -10.63 2.87
N ARG A 60 -12.26 -11.24 3.20
CA ARG A 60 -12.23 -12.58 3.80
C ARG A 60 -11.76 -13.60 2.77
N GLY A 61 -11.21 -14.72 3.24
CA GLY A 61 -10.50 -15.66 2.38
C GLY A 61 -11.31 -16.32 1.28
N LEU A 62 -12.66 -16.37 1.40
CA LEU A 62 -13.48 -16.94 0.36
C LEU A 62 -13.82 -15.97 -0.77
N LYS A 63 -13.46 -14.71 -0.61
CA LYS A 63 -13.68 -13.70 -1.64
C LYS A 63 -12.39 -13.44 -2.38
N SER A 64 -12.52 -13.03 -3.64
CA SER A 64 -11.34 -12.58 -4.39
C SER A 64 -10.82 -11.28 -3.79
N PRO A 65 -9.50 -11.13 -3.66
CA PRO A 65 -8.96 -9.84 -3.26
C PRO A 65 -9.37 -8.71 -4.20
N LEU A 66 -9.61 -9.04 -5.47
CA LEU A 66 -9.98 -8.04 -6.47
C LEU A 66 -11.39 -7.47 -6.24
N ASP A 67 -12.20 -8.12 -5.41
CA ASP A 67 -13.53 -7.59 -5.09
C ASP A 67 -13.43 -6.24 -4.37
N GLY A 68 -12.30 -5.93 -3.73
CA GLY A 68 -12.09 -4.65 -3.08
C GLY A 68 -11.46 -3.58 -3.94
N LYS A 69 -11.26 -3.84 -5.23
CA LYS A 69 -10.47 -2.98 -6.09
C LYS A 69 -11.00 -1.56 -6.18
N GLU A 70 -12.29 -1.39 -6.44
CA GLU A 70 -12.84 -0.05 -6.60
C GLU A 70 -12.91 0.72 -5.27
N GLN A 71 -13.21 0.01 -4.20
CA GLN A 71 -13.22 0.61 -2.88
C GLN A 71 -11.83 1.09 -2.50
N ALA A 72 -10.83 0.27 -2.75
CA ALA A 72 -9.44 0.60 -2.48
C ALA A 72 -8.98 1.80 -3.29
N ARG A 73 -9.40 1.88 -4.55
CA ARG A 73 -9.06 3.01 -5.40
C ARG A 73 -9.61 4.31 -4.83
N GLY A 74 -10.85 4.29 -4.35
CA GLY A 74 -11.45 5.47 -3.74
C GLY A 74 -10.68 5.93 -2.51
N TYR A 75 -10.26 5.00 -1.66
CA TYR A 75 -9.46 5.35 -0.49
C TYR A 75 -8.10 5.91 -0.88
N ALA A 76 -7.46 5.30 -1.87
CA ALA A 76 -6.14 5.75 -2.34
C ALA A 76 -6.22 7.14 -2.93
N ASP A 77 -7.26 7.43 -3.71
CA ASP A 77 -7.45 8.76 -4.27
C ASP A 77 -7.63 9.80 -3.18
N ALA A 78 -8.41 9.48 -2.15
CA ALA A 78 -8.67 10.41 -1.05
C ALA A 78 -7.40 10.72 -0.27
N LEU A 79 -6.47 9.78 -0.20
CA LEU A 79 -5.23 9.93 0.55
C LEU A 79 -4.03 10.28 -0.33
N ASN A 80 -4.24 10.46 -1.61
CA ASN A 80 -3.16 10.69 -2.57
C ASN A 80 -2.13 9.58 -2.58
N CYS A 81 -2.57 8.33 -2.41
CA CYS A 81 -1.70 7.17 -2.49
C CYS A 81 -1.65 6.65 -3.89
N ARG A 82 -0.45 6.34 -4.35
CA ARG A 82 -0.25 5.75 -5.66
C ARG A 82 -0.39 4.24 -5.68
N PHE A 83 -0.09 3.59 -4.56
CA PHE A 83 -0.01 2.13 -4.51
C PHE A 83 -1.14 1.55 -3.67
N VAL A 84 -1.58 0.35 -4.07
CA VAL A 84 -2.64 -0.38 -3.39
C VAL A 84 -2.23 -1.83 -3.27
N LEU A 85 -2.49 -2.44 -2.13
CA LEU A 85 -2.38 -3.88 -1.95
C LEU A 85 -3.78 -4.41 -1.66
N LEU A 86 -4.12 -5.51 -2.33
CA LEU A 86 -5.40 -6.18 -2.13
C LEU A 86 -5.10 -7.58 -1.65
N SER A 87 -5.73 -8.01 -0.57
CA SER A 87 -5.43 -9.32 0.01
C SER A 87 -6.64 -9.93 0.67
N ASN A 88 -6.76 -11.26 0.57
CA ASN A 88 -7.73 -12.02 1.35
C ASN A 88 -7.04 -12.93 2.37
N GLY A 89 -5.74 -12.73 2.60
CA GLY A 89 -4.94 -13.55 3.50
C GLY A 89 -4.34 -14.77 2.83
N ILE A 90 -4.82 -15.16 1.66
CA ILE A 90 -4.34 -16.31 0.92
C ILE A 90 -3.68 -15.88 -0.38
N GLN A 91 -4.29 -14.94 -1.05
CA GLN A 91 -3.82 -14.42 -2.32
C GLN A 91 -3.69 -12.92 -2.21
N HIS A 92 -2.68 -12.36 -2.84
CA HIS A 92 -2.35 -10.94 -2.71
C HIS A 92 -2.07 -10.34 -4.07
N TYR A 93 -2.48 -9.08 -4.25
CA TYR A 93 -2.20 -8.32 -5.45
C TYR A 93 -1.59 -6.98 -5.09
N GLN A 94 -0.69 -6.51 -5.94
CA GLN A 94 -0.12 -5.17 -5.86
C GLN A 94 -0.60 -4.39 -7.06
N TRP A 95 -0.93 -3.11 -6.86
CA TRP A 95 -1.47 -2.28 -7.91
C TRP A 95 -0.82 -0.90 -7.84
N ASP A 96 -0.20 -0.51 -8.94
CA ASP A 96 0.31 0.83 -9.13
C ASP A 96 -0.73 1.56 -9.96
N LEU A 97 -1.43 2.51 -9.33
CA LEU A 97 -2.56 3.18 -9.98
C LEU A 97 -2.16 3.95 -11.22
N GLU A 98 -0.88 4.27 -11.38
CA GLU A 98 -0.38 4.96 -12.56
C GLU A 98 0.10 4.04 -13.65
N LYS A 99 0.03 2.73 -13.44
CA LYS A 99 0.68 1.80 -14.34
C LYS A 99 -0.19 0.65 -14.80
N GLY A 100 -1.46 0.70 -14.65
CA GLY A 100 -2.30 -0.35 -15.23
C GLY A 100 -3.05 -1.17 -14.21
N SER A 101 -2.89 -2.49 -14.25
CA SER A 101 -3.76 -3.42 -13.52
C SER A 101 -3.06 -4.07 -12.34
N PRO A 102 -3.82 -4.55 -11.34
CA PRO A 102 -3.23 -5.32 -10.26
C PRO A 102 -2.54 -6.59 -10.77
N PHE A 103 -1.49 -6.99 -10.09
CA PHE A 103 -0.79 -8.24 -10.41
C PHE A 103 -0.54 -9.02 -9.12
N VAL A 104 -0.48 -10.35 -9.25
CA VAL A 104 -0.30 -11.25 -8.11
C VAL A 104 1.09 -11.10 -7.53
N ILE A 105 1.19 -11.10 -6.20
CA ILE A 105 2.47 -11.09 -5.50
C ILE A 105 2.47 -12.18 -4.44
N ASP A 106 3.65 -12.67 -4.09
CA ASP A 106 3.84 -13.62 -2.99
C ASP A 106 4.31 -12.93 -1.73
N GLN A 107 5.10 -11.89 -1.88
CA GLN A 107 5.65 -11.13 -0.76
C GLN A 107 5.20 -9.68 -0.88
N PHE A 108 4.93 -9.07 0.26
CA PHE A 108 4.56 -7.66 0.26
C PHE A 108 5.80 -6.81 -0.01
N PRO A 109 5.64 -5.71 -0.73
CA PRO A 109 6.77 -4.82 -1.01
C PRO A 109 7.25 -4.14 0.27
N THR A 110 8.51 -3.77 0.30
CA THR A 110 9.07 -3.00 1.41
C THR A 110 8.81 -1.52 1.19
N GLN A 111 8.96 -0.75 2.26
CA GLN A 111 8.83 0.71 2.17
C GLN A 111 9.83 1.27 1.15
N SER A 112 11.07 0.80 1.19
CA SER A 112 12.09 1.28 0.27
C SER A 112 11.75 0.98 -1.19
N GLN A 113 11.20 -0.20 -1.45
CA GLN A 113 10.82 -0.56 -2.82
C GLN A 113 9.73 0.36 -3.35
N LEU A 114 8.73 0.65 -2.54
CA LEU A 114 7.64 1.53 -2.98
C LEU A 114 8.11 2.98 -3.12
N GLN A 115 8.92 3.46 -2.19
CA GLN A 115 9.45 4.82 -2.27
C GLN A 115 10.32 5.00 -3.50
N LEU A 116 11.16 4.03 -3.79
CA LEU A 116 12.03 4.12 -4.96
C LEU A 116 11.21 4.17 -6.25
N ARG A 117 10.16 3.36 -6.33
CA ARG A 117 9.30 3.35 -7.50
C ARG A 117 8.58 4.69 -7.67
N GLN A 118 8.12 5.26 -6.56
CA GLN A 118 7.43 6.55 -6.62
C GLN A 118 8.37 7.66 -7.08
N GLU A 119 9.59 7.68 -6.58
CA GLU A 119 10.57 8.67 -6.99
C GLU A 119 10.92 8.54 -8.47
N LYS A 120 11.03 7.31 -8.95
CA LYS A 120 11.42 7.07 -10.32
C LYS A 120 10.44 7.63 -11.32
N PHE A 121 9.18 7.69 -10.95
CA PHE A 121 8.14 8.16 -11.85
C PHE A 121 7.60 9.53 -11.46
N ASN A 122 8.37 10.30 -10.71
CA ASN A 122 8.02 11.67 -10.39
C ASN A 122 8.96 12.59 -11.15
N PRO A 123 8.57 13.02 -12.35
CA PRO A 123 9.48 13.78 -13.20
C PRO A 123 9.87 15.14 -12.62
N SER A 124 9.07 15.68 -11.72
CA SER A 124 9.41 16.98 -11.17
C SER A 124 10.65 16.95 -10.32
N ILE A 125 11.08 15.76 -9.87
CA ILE A 125 12.27 15.64 -9.11
C ILE A 125 13.48 15.55 -10.00
N ASP A 126 13.31 14.91 -11.16
CA ASP A 126 14.43 14.64 -12.02
C ASP A 126 14.76 15.73 -12.91
N GLU A 127 13.84 16.50 -13.30
CA GLU A 127 14.06 17.45 -14.29
C GLU A 127 14.95 18.48 -13.94
N ASP A 128 15.09 18.55 -12.89
CA ASP A 128 15.88 19.50 -12.56
C ASP A 128 17.17 19.17 -12.64
N GLU A 129 17.19 18.52 -13.05
CA GLU A 129 18.09 18.14 -13.17
C GLU A 129 18.61 17.79 -14.08
N ASP A 130 17.76 17.73 -14.23
CA ASP A 130 18.03 17.43 -15.07
C ASP A 130 18.43 17.64 -15.73
N VAL A 131 18.21 17.68 -15.75
CA VAL A 131 18.32 17.82 -16.47
C VAL A 131 18.94 18.13 -16.90
N SER A 132 18.83 18.24 -16.61
CA SER A 132 19.28 18.44 -17.15
C SER A 132 20.04 18.41 -17.62
N ASN A 133 19.97 18.15 -17.26
CA ASN A 133 20.53 18.03 -17.84
C ASN A 133 21.09 17.99 -18.50
N ASP A 134 20.94 17.89 -18.25
CA ASP A 134 21.26 17.77 -18.94
C ASP A 134 21.77 17.87 -19.60
N TYR A 135 22.01 17.87 -19.55
CA TYR A 135 22.18 17.73 -20.09
C TYR A 135 22.64 17.79 -20.80
#